data_88e40592c0a079a1d2edea3297cb8037
#
_entry.id   88e40592c0a079a1d2edea3297cb8037
#
_cell.length_a   1.000
_cell.length_b   1.000
_cell.length_c   1.000
_cell.angle_alpha   90.00
_cell.angle_beta   90.00
_cell.angle_gamma   90.00
#
_symmetry.space_group_name_H-M   'P 1'
#
loop_
_entity.id
_entity.type
_entity.pdbx_description
1 polymer ?
#
loop_
_entity_poly.entity_id
_entity_poly.type
_entity_poly.pdbx_seq_one_letter_code
_entity_poly.pdbx_strand_id
1 'polypeptide(L)'
;MTNTFVKKIMLFISTILLSNIICAAQYQYFVNQATNQTLTAPYVYYNYQPSPAMDRAIKNLPDYSSVKKCATNNVTDAIIILKPILFYNPQSTILYGDLNVKVYQTRSKDQANPDNFIKKMKISLWKVVKFDEVTIDFYVNEIYTELLKKLTAEIDSLKIDKNYPTNGSYCNLLSTLKESRLNLNY
;
A
#
# COMPACT_ATOMS: atom_id res chain seq x y z
N MET A 1 28.80 24.20 -45.00
CA MET A 1 29.29 23.87 -43.63
C MET A 1 28.21 23.89 -42.55
N THR A 2 26.96 24.18 -42.84
CA THR A 2 25.85 24.34 -41.86
C THR A 2 25.07 23.05 -41.54
N ASN A 3 25.15 22.03 -42.41
CA ASN A 3 24.33 20.83 -42.26
C ASN A 3 24.82 19.78 -41.26
N THR A 4 26.11 19.80 -40.93
CA THR A 4 26.74 18.83 -40.00
C THR A 4 26.57 19.26 -38.54
N PHE A 5 26.47 20.56 -38.30
CA PHE A 5 26.30 21.12 -36.95
C PHE A 5 24.85 20.89 -36.42
N VAL A 6 23.87 21.10 -37.27
CA VAL A 6 22.44 20.84 -36.95
C VAL A 6 22.18 19.38 -36.66
N LYS A 7 22.76 18.44 -37.44
CA LYS A 7 22.63 17.00 -37.18
C LYS A 7 23.26 16.55 -35.85
N LYS A 8 24.39 17.16 -35.45
CA LYS A 8 25.00 16.85 -34.15
C LYS A 8 24.21 17.40 -32.98
N ILE A 9 23.56 18.54 -33.10
CA ILE A 9 22.71 19.11 -32.06
C ILE A 9 21.43 18.31 -31.92
N MET A 10 20.79 17.85 -33.01
CA MET A 10 19.61 16.97 -32.95
C MET A 10 19.91 15.59 -32.33
N LEU A 11 21.10 15.04 -32.60
CA LEU A 11 21.52 13.78 -31.97
C LEU A 11 21.74 13.93 -30.46
N PHE A 12 22.28 15.08 -30.03
CA PHE A 12 22.52 15.36 -28.60
C PHE A 12 21.22 15.63 -27.82
N ILE A 13 20.23 16.27 -28.43
CA ILE A 13 18.91 16.50 -27.82
C ILE A 13 18.12 15.19 -27.71
N SER A 14 18.24 14.30 -28.69
CA SER A 14 17.56 12.98 -28.62
C SER A 14 18.16 12.05 -27.56
N THR A 15 19.45 12.14 -27.27
CA THR A 15 20.07 11.36 -26.20
C THR A 15 19.77 11.90 -24.80
N ILE A 16 19.53 13.19 -24.65
CA ILE A 16 19.14 13.79 -23.36
C ILE A 16 17.67 13.50 -23.01
N LEU A 17 16.80 13.35 -24.01
CA LEU A 17 15.38 13.01 -23.79
C LEU A 17 15.14 11.53 -23.46
N LEU A 18 16.12 10.65 -23.71
CA LEU A 18 16.02 9.21 -23.41
C LEU A 18 16.51 8.82 -22.00
N SER A 19 17.10 9.75 -21.23
CA SER A 19 17.76 9.41 -19.98
C SER A 19 16.94 9.61 -18.71
N ASN A 20 15.66 9.99 -18.76
CA ASN A 20 14.84 10.21 -17.59
C ASN A 20 13.46 9.53 -17.65
N ILE A 21 13.37 8.29 -18.16
CA ILE A 21 12.30 7.41 -17.71
C ILE A 21 12.73 6.95 -16.32
N ILE A 22 12.51 7.79 -15.32
CA ILE A 22 12.45 7.35 -13.94
C ILE A 22 11.25 6.43 -13.89
N CYS A 23 11.50 5.13 -14.05
CA CYS A 23 10.46 4.12 -13.88
C CYS A 23 10.01 4.24 -12.42
N ALA A 24 8.88 4.89 -12.19
CA ALA A 24 8.29 4.96 -10.86
C ALA A 24 8.18 3.53 -10.33
N ALA A 25 8.54 3.32 -9.07
CA ALA A 25 8.43 1.99 -8.46
C ALA A 25 6.99 1.49 -8.59
N GLN A 26 6.83 0.24 -9.02
CA GLN A 26 5.51 -0.39 -9.14
C GLN A 26 5.30 -1.34 -7.98
N TYR A 27 4.23 -1.14 -7.23
CA TYR A 27 3.88 -1.97 -6.10
C TYR A 27 2.59 -2.73 -6.35
N GLN A 28 2.51 -3.96 -5.84
CA GLN A 28 1.24 -4.67 -5.72
C GLN A 28 0.88 -4.79 -4.25
N TYR A 29 -0.42 -4.72 -3.95
CA TYR A 29 -0.90 -4.85 -2.58
C TYR A 29 -2.10 -5.78 -2.49
N PHE A 30 -2.31 -6.34 -1.29
CA PHE A 30 -3.61 -6.84 -0.88
C PHE A 30 -3.89 -6.50 0.58
N VAL A 31 -5.18 -6.40 0.89
CA VAL A 31 -5.64 -6.16 2.25
C VAL A 31 -6.03 -7.49 2.87
N ASN A 32 -5.29 -7.90 3.91
CA ASN A 32 -5.52 -9.14 4.62
C ASN A 32 -6.57 -8.97 5.70
N GLN A 33 -7.80 -8.67 5.28
CA GLN A 33 -8.95 -8.62 6.18
C GLN A 33 -10.23 -8.78 5.36
N ALA A 34 -10.76 -9.99 5.35
CA ALA A 34 -11.95 -10.35 4.58
C ALA A 34 -13.26 -10.13 5.35
N THR A 35 -13.21 -10.03 6.68
CA THR A 35 -14.39 -9.95 7.54
C THR A 35 -14.80 -8.50 7.82
N ASN A 36 -16.11 -8.30 7.93
CA ASN A 36 -16.66 -7.03 8.41
C ASN A 36 -16.12 -6.74 9.81
N GLN A 37 -15.86 -5.47 10.09
CA GLN A 37 -15.55 -4.98 11.42
C GLN A 37 -16.64 -4.04 11.91
N THR A 38 -16.82 -4.01 13.22
CA THR A 38 -17.81 -3.14 13.86
C THR A 38 -17.09 -2.19 14.81
N LEU A 39 -17.27 -0.89 14.60
CA LEU A 39 -16.95 0.13 15.58
C LEU A 39 -18.20 0.35 16.44
N THR A 40 -18.01 0.38 17.75
CA THR A 40 -19.11 0.48 18.70
C THR A 40 -18.99 1.77 19.52
N ALA A 41 -20.04 2.56 19.53
CA ALA A 41 -20.25 3.66 20.45
C ALA A 41 -21.56 3.43 21.24
N PRO A 42 -21.82 4.14 22.34
CA PRO A 42 -23.10 4.05 23.01
C PRO A 42 -24.24 4.32 22.03
N TYR A 43 -25.12 3.34 21.88
CA TYR A 43 -26.30 3.37 21.00
C TYR A 43 -26.04 3.42 19.48
N VAL A 44 -24.79 3.32 19.02
CA VAL A 44 -24.44 3.36 17.59
C VAL A 44 -23.45 2.24 17.27
N TYR A 45 -23.77 1.47 16.24
CA TYR A 45 -22.91 0.43 15.69
C TYR A 45 -22.62 0.75 14.23
N TYR A 46 -21.35 0.93 13.89
CA TYR A 46 -20.94 1.14 12.53
C TYR A 46 -20.21 -0.08 11.98
N ASN A 47 -20.85 -0.75 11.01
CA ASN A 47 -20.26 -1.88 10.32
C ASN A 47 -19.56 -1.42 9.06
N TYR A 48 -18.32 -1.83 8.89
CA TYR A 48 -17.55 -1.51 7.69
C TYR A 48 -16.72 -2.70 7.21
N GLN A 49 -16.34 -2.63 5.95
CA GLN A 49 -15.47 -3.60 5.32
C GLN A 49 -14.08 -2.97 5.14
N PRO A 50 -13.05 -3.46 5.86
CA PRO A 50 -11.71 -2.85 5.80
C PRO A 50 -11.11 -2.85 4.40
N SER A 51 -11.27 -3.95 3.62
CA SER A 51 -10.68 -4.04 2.30
C SER A 51 -11.24 -3.00 1.31
N PRO A 52 -12.57 -2.88 1.10
CA PRO A 52 -13.11 -1.81 0.26
C PRO A 52 -12.80 -0.40 0.75
N ALA A 53 -12.77 -0.18 2.07
CA ALA A 53 -12.42 1.13 2.63
C ALA A 53 -10.95 1.48 2.34
N MET A 54 -10.04 0.53 2.52
CA MET A 54 -8.63 0.70 2.19
C MET A 54 -8.41 0.89 0.68
N ASP A 55 -9.11 0.14 -0.16
CA ASP A 55 -9.06 0.30 -1.63
C ASP A 55 -9.49 1.72 -2.05
N ARG A 56 -10.52 2.30 -1.41
CA ARG A 56 -10.92 3.70 -1.67
C ARG A 56 -9.83 4.68 -1.24
N ALA A 57 -9.25 4.47 -0.06
CA ALA A 57 -8.18 5.34 0.44
C ALA A 57 -6.93 5.30 -0.45
N ILE A 58 -6.54 4.11 -0.95
CA ILE A 58 -5.41 3.95 -1.88
C ILE A 58 -5.66 4.72 -3.19
N LYS A 59 -6.88 4.65 -3.74
CA LYS A 59 -7.24 5.38 -4.98
C LYS A 59 -7.12 6.90 -4.84
N ASN A 60 -7.20 7.41 -3.62
CA ASN A 60 -7.08 8.84 -3.33
C ASN A 60 -5.63 9.29 -3.10
N LEU A 61 -4.64 8.39 -3.17
CA LEU A 61 -3.23 8.76 -3.08
C LEU A 61 -2.77 9.45 -4.37
N PRO A 62 -1.89 10.48 -4.26
CA PRO A 62 -1.37 11.18 -5.43
C PRO A 62 -0.69 10.25 -6.44
N ASP A 63 0.04 9.25 -5.96
CA ASP A 63 0.83 8.32 -6.77
C ASP A 63 0.13 6.96 -6.97
N TYR A 64 -1.21 6.95 -6.93
CA TYR A 64 -2.01 5.73 -7.07
C TYR A 64 -1.65 4.91 -8.33
N SER A 65 -1.21 5.55 -9.40
CA SER A 65 -0.86 4.86 -10.66
C SER A 65 0.26 3.82 -10.50
N SER A 66 1.12 4.00 -9.49
CA SER A 66 2.24 3.09 -9.19
C SER A 66 1.84 1.91 -8.27
N VAL A 67 0.63 1.92 -7.70
CA VAL A 67 0.17 0.94 -6.71
C VAL A 67 -1.05 0.19 -7.26
N LYS A 68 -0.93 -1.12 -7.45
CA LYS A 68 -1.98 -1.95 -8.02
C LYS A 68 -2.37 -3.08 -7.08
N LYS A 69 -3.65 -3.45 -7.08
CA LYS A 69 -4.11 -4.65 -6.39
C LYS A 69 -3.42 -5.90 -6.96
N CYS A 70 -3.19 -6.93 -6.14
CA CYS A 70 -2.62 -8.20 -6.59
C CYS A 70 -3.31 -8.68 -7.87
N ALA A 71 -2.50 -8.97 -8.89
CA ALA A 71 -2.95 -9.56 -10.15
C ALA A 71 -1.95 -10.59 -10.62
N THR A 72 -2.44 -11.66 -11.25
CA THR A 72 -1.59 -12.64 -11.91
C THR A 72 -0.85 -11.99 -13.07
N ASN A 73 0.43 -12.31 -13.23
CA ASN A 73 1.27 -11.96 -14.38
C ASN A 73 1.84 -10.52 -14.46
N ASN A 74 1.61 -9.66 -13.49
CA ASN A 74 2.27 -8.36 -13.47
C ASN A 74 3.60 -8.44 -12.71
N VAL A 75 4.64 -7.92 -13.30
CA VAL A 75 5.91 -7.69 -12.62
C VAL A 75 5.77 -6.49 -11.70
N THR A 76 6.33 -6.59 -10.50
CA THR A 76 6.28 -5.54 -9.48
C THR A 76 7.62 -5.44 -8.76
N ASP A 77 7.96 -4.26 -8.26
CA ASP A 77 9.18 -4.06 -7.49
C ASP A 77 9.06 -4.64 -6.08
N ALA A 78 7.87 -4.55 -5.49
CA ALA A 78 7.57 -5.17 -4.21
C ALA A 78 6.08 -5.46 -4.04
N ILE A 79 5.78 -6.35 -3.08
CA ILE A 79 4.42 -6.70 -2.67
C ILE A 79 4.21 -6.21 -1.25
N ILE A 80 3.08 -5.55 -1.03
CA ILE A 80 2.71 -4.96 0.24
C ILE A 80 1.46 -5.65 0.77
N ILE A 81 1.57 -6.29 1.93
CA ILE A 81 0.42 -6.84 2.63
C ILE A 81 -0.02 -5.85 3.70
N LEU A 82 -1.29 -5.49 3.69
CA LEU A 82 -1.90 -4.52 4.57
C LEU A 82 -2.91 -5.21 5.49
N LYS A 83 -2.81 -5.00 6.80
CA LYS A 83 -3.84 -5.37 7.77
C LYS A 83 -4.26 -4.14 8.55
N PRO A 84 -5.32 -3.44 8.12
CA PRO A 84 -5.87 -2.31 8.86
C PRO A 84 -6.68 -2.80 10.05
N ILE A 85 -6.55 -2.09 11.17
CA ILE A 85 -7.31 -2.30 12.41
C ILE A 85 -7.80 -0.94 12.87
N LEU A 86 -9.10 -0.81 13.11
CA LEU A 86 -9.67 0.38 13.73
C LEU A 86 -10.28 0.02 15.08
N PHE A 87 -10.17 0.93 16.03
CA PHE A 87 -10.80 0.82 17.33
C PHE A 87 -11.30 2.21 17.77
N TYR A 88 -12.55 2.29 18.19
CA TYR A 88 -13.12 3.50 18.76
C TYR A 88 -13.24 3.38 20.27
N ASN A 89 -12.74 4.38 20.99
CA ASN A 89 -12.94 4.51 22.43
C ASN A 89 -14.01 5.56 22.72
N PRO A 90 -15.21 5.13 23.15
CA PRO A 90 -16.31 6.06 23.37
C PRO A 90 -16.12 7.00 24.56
N GLN A 91 -15.28 6.64 25.55
CA GLN A 91 -15.04 7.46 26.73
C GLN A 91 -14.17 8.69 26.38
N SER A 92 -13.18 8.51 25.52
CA SER A 92 -12.27 9.57 25.08
C SER A 92 -12.67 10.18 23.74
N THR A 93 -13.70 9.65 23.08
CA THR A 93 -14.12 10.03 21.72
C THR A 93 -12.98 9.94 20.70
N ILE A 94 -12.11 8.94 20.86
CA ILE A 94 -10.94 8.75 20.00
C ILE A 94 -11.12 7.53 19.11
N LEU A 95 -10.92 7.72 17.81
CA LEU A 95 -10.77 6.66 16.84
C LEU A 95 -9.28 6.40 16.63
N TYR A 96 -8.85 5.18 16.94
CA TYR A 96 -7.49 4.68 16.73
C TYR A 96 -7.43 3.90 15.42
N GLY A 97 -6.37 4.12 14.66
CA GLY A 97 -6.08 3.37 13.45
C GLY A 97 -4.68 2.79 13.52
N ASP A 98 -4.59 1.47 13.32
CA ASP A 98 -3.34 0.74 13.14
C ASP A 98 -3.31 0.14 11.74
N LEU A 99 -2.15 0.20 11.11
CA LEU A 99 -1.87 -0.48 9.86
C LEU A 99 -0.64 -1.37 10.05
N ASN A 100 -0.89 -2.67 10.15
CA ASN A 100 0.18 -3.66 10.16
C ASN A 100 0.56 -4.00 8.73
N VAL A 101 1.85 -3.95 8.41
CA VAL A 101 2.37 -4.07 7.05
C VAL A 101 3.50 -5.06 6.98
N LYS A 102 3.51 -5.89 5.94
CA LYS A 102 4.69 -6.63 5.50
C LYS A 102 5.00 -6.28 4.06
N VAL A 103 6.26 -6.03 3.78
CA VAL A 103 6.78 -5.77 2.44
C VAL A 103 7.63 -6.95 2.00
N TYR A 104 7.35 -7.45 0.82
CA TYR A 104 8.04 -8.59 0.22
C TYR A 104 8.73 -8.16 -1.05
N GLN A 105 9.96 -8.62 -1.20
CA GLN A 105 10.68 -8.61 -2.46
C GLN A 105 11.33 -9.98 -2.62
N THR A 106 10.84 -10.77 -3.55
CA THR A 106 11.39 -12.12 -3.78
C THR A 106 12.27 -12.12 -5.01
N ARG A 107 13.45 -12.71 -4.86
CA ARG A 107 14.43 -12.89 -5.94
C ARG A 107 14.30 -14.22 -6.62
N SER A 108 13.57 -15.16 -6.05
CA SER A 108 13.46 -16.52 -6.59
C SER A 108 12.03 -16.84 -7.02
N LYS A 109 11.92 -17.79 -7.93
CA LYS A 109 10.64 -18.38 -8.33
C LYS A 109 10.07 -19.33 -7.26
N ASP A 110 10.77 -19.44 -6.13
CA ASP A 110 10.47 -20.38 -5.09
C ASP A 110 9.18 -20.02 -4.35
N GLN A 111 8.61 -21.05 -3.77
CA GLN A 111 7.30 -21.03 -3.12
C GLN A 111 7.11 -19.82 -2.20
N ALA A 112 5.92 -19.28 -2.19
CA ALA A 112 5.55 -18.17 -1.30
C ALA A 112 5.83 -18.54 0.15
N ASN A 113 6.96 -18.08 0.66
CA ASN A 113 7.31 -18.19 2.06
C ASN A 113 6.88 -16.90 2.77
N PRO A 114 5.87 -16.95 3.67
CA PRO A 114 5.40 -15.77 4.40
C PRO A 114 6.45 -15.16 5.33
N ASP A 115 7.56 -15.86 5.58
CA ASP A 115 8.65 -15.38 6.43
C ASP A 115 9.74 -14.64 5.64
N ASN A 116 9.72 -14.70 4.30
CA ASN A 116 10.67 -14.00 3.43
C ASN A 116 10.27 -12.55 3.14
N PHE A 117 9.90 -11.80 4.16
CA PHE A 117 9.63 -10.36 4.03
C PHE A 117 10.92 -9.55 4.25
N ILE A 118 11.04 -8.42 3.54
CA ILE A 118 12.16 -7.49 3.72
C ILE A 118 11.92 -6.50 4.86
N LYS A 119 10.65 -6.21 5.17
CA LYS A 119 10.26 -5.31 6.25
C LYS A 119 8.91 -5.71 6.83
N LYS A 120 8.82 -5.68 8.16
CA LYS A 120 7.57 -5.70 8.92
C LYS A 120 7.48 -4.40 9.71
N MET A 121 6.33 -3.73 9.67
CA MET A 121 6.13 -2.46 10.36
C MET A 121 4.69 -2.31 10.84
N LYS A 122 4.51 -1.52 11.89
CA LYS A 122 3.22 -1.05 12.37
C LYS A 122 3.19 0.46 12.28
N ILE A 123 2.16 1.00 11.66
CA ILE A 123 1.90 2.44 11.57
C ILE A 123 0.64 2.70 12.36
N SER A 124 0.71 3.65 13.29
CA SER A 124 -0.42 3.98 14.16
C SER A 124 -0.73 5.47 14.08
N LEU A 125 -2.00 5.77 14.20
CA LEU A 125 -2.47 7.12 14.45
C LEU A 125 -3.79 7.11 15.22
N TRP A 126 -4.17 8.26 15.74
CA TRP A 126 -5.45 8.45 16.42
C TRP A 126 -6.03 9.81 16.09
N LYS A 127 -7.35 9.93 16.23
CA LYS A 127 -8.08 11.15 15.96
C LYS A 127 -9.25 11.29 16.92
N VAL A 128 -9.45 12.48 17.45
CA VAL A 128 -10.69 12.80 18.17
C VAL A 128 -11.80 12.95 17.14
N VAL A 129 -12.88 12.21 17.31
CA VAL A 129 -13.98 12.17 16.35
C VAL A 129 -15.32 12.24 17.06
N LYS A 130 -16.30 12.88 16.41
CA LYS A 130 -17.69 12.74 16.79
C LYS A 130 -18.23 11.49 16.12
N PHE A 131 -18.57 10.47 16.91
CA PHE A 131 -19.10 9.21 16.39
C PHE A 131 -20.60 9.35 16.13
N ASP A 132 -20.99 9.53 14.88
CA ASP A 132 -22.35 9.48 14.40
C ASP A 132 -22.42 8.78 13.03
N GLU A 133 -23.60 8.34 12.63
CA GLU A 133 -23.78 7.55 11.40
C GLU A 133 -23.35 8.28 10.12
N VAL A 134 -23.41 9.62 10.12
CA VAL A 134 -23.12 10.44 8.95
C VAL A 134 -21.61 10.70 8.79
N THR A 135 -20.92 10.96 9.91
CA THR A 135 -19.53 11.42 9.87
C THR A 135 -18.50 10.31 10.03
N ILE A 136 -18.89 9.14 10.57
CA ILE A 136 -17.93 8.08 10.88
C ILE A 136 -17.24 7.52 9.62
N ASP A 137 -17.95 7.39 8.52
CA ASP A 137 -17.35 6.91 7.24
C ASP A 137 -16.29 7.89 6.72
N PHE A 138 -16.53 9.19 6.89
CA PHE A 138 -15.53 10.21 6.59
C PHE A 138 -14.26 10.03 7.43
N TYR A 139 -14.39 9.84 8.75
CA TYR A 139 -13.24 9.65 9.64
C TYR A 139 -12.49 8.36 9.37
N VAL A 140 -13.18 7.28 9.03
CA VAL A 140 -12.56 6.01 8.62
C VAL A 140 -11.71 6.22 7.36
N ASN A 141 -12.26 6.88 6.35
CA ASN A 141 -11.52 7.18 5.12
C ASN A 141 -10.32 8.12 5.37
N GLU A 142 -10.49 9.12 6.22
CA GLU A 142 -9.43 10.05 6.58
C GLU A 142 -8.28 9.34 7.30
N ILE A 143 -8.57 8.52 8.31
CA ILE A 143 -7.56 7.74 9.04
C ILE A 143 -6.79 6.80 8.07
N TYR A 144 -7.49 6.09 7.20
CA TYR A 144 -6.83 5.22 6.24
C TYR A 144 -5.94 6.00 5.26
N THR A 145 -6.40 7.15 4.81
CA THR A 145 -5.60 8.02 3.93
C THR A 145 -4.31 8.50 4.62
N GLU A 146 -4.41 8.91 5.89
CA GLU A 146 -3.24 9.35 6.64
C GLU A 146 -2.28 8.21 7.00
N LEU A 147 -2.79 7.02 7.34
CA LEU A 147 -1.98 5.82 7.55
C LEU A 147 -1.20 5.45 6.27
N LEU A 148 -1.85 5.54 5.11
CA LEU A 148 -1.23 5.25 3.83
C LEU A 148 -0.18 6.29 3.44
N LYS A 149 -0.40 7.57 3.72
CA LYS A 149 0.63 8.61 3.50
C LYS A 149 1.89 8.34 4.34
N LYS A 150 1.72 7.94 5.61
CA LYS A 150 2.86 7.53 6.44
C LYS A 150 3.54 6.28 5.88
N LEU A 151 2.76 5.30 5.41
CA LEU A 151 3.30 4.09 4.80
C LEU A 151 4.13 4.42 3.55
N THR A 152 3.66 5.31 2.68
CA THR A 152 4.41 5.72 1.48
C THR A 152 5.79 6.25 1.86
N ALA A 153 5.87 7.16 2.84
CA ALA A 153 7.14 7.70 3.32
C ALA A 153 8.09 6.62 3.87
N GLU A 154 7.54 5.62 4.58
CA GLU A 154 8.34 4.48 5.08
C GLU A 154 8.84 3.58 3.94
N ILE A 155 7.98 3.30 2.94
CA ILE A 155 8.34 2.47 1.78
C ILE A 155 9.41 3.17 0.93
N ASP A 156 9.30 4.47 0.71
CA ASP A 156 10.28 5.25 -0.05
C ASP A 156 11.68 5.21 0.60
N SER A 157 11.73 5.02 1.92
CA SER A 157 12.98 4.83 2.65
C SER A 157 13.61 3.44 2.48
N LEU A 158 12.85 2.45 1.98
CA LEU A 158 13.34 1.10 1.79
C LEU A 158 14.22 1.03 0.54
N LYS A 159 15.34 0.34 0.66
CA LYS A 159 16.22 0.04 -0.49
C LYS A 159 15.64 -1.16 -1.26
N ILE A 160 14.59 -0.92 -2.02
CA ILE A 160 14.00 -1.93 -2.89
C ILE A 160 14.88 -2.06 -4.14
N ASP A 161 15.35 -3.27 -4.40
CA ASP A 161 16.23 -3.55 -5.53
C ASP A 161 15.40 -3.73 -6.82
N LYS A 162 15.33 -2.69 -7.63
CA LYS A 162 14.58 -2.68 -8.89
C LYS A 162 15.13 -3.62 -9.97
N ASN A 163 16.37 -4.13 -9.81
CA ASN A 163 16.97 -5.08 -10.76
C ASN A 163 16.41 -6.50 -10.57
N TYR A 164 15.68 -6.76 -9.52
CA TYR A 164 15.10 -8.07 -9.22
C TYR A 164 13.59 -7.96 -9.03
N PRO A 165 12.86 -7.77 -10.13
CA PRO A 165 11.41 -7.61 -10.06
C PRO A 165 10.74 -8.87 -9.50
N THR A 166 9.77 -8.64 -8.64
CA THR A 166 8.95 -9.68 -8.03
C THR A 166 7.83 -10.11 -8.98
N ASN A 167 7.57 -11.40 -9.09
CA ASN A 167 6.46 -11.92 -9.90
C ASN A 167 5.12 -11.67 -9.18
N GLY A 168 4.15 -11.07 -9.88
CA GLY A 168 2.81 -10.81 -9.34
C GLY A 168 2.03 -12.05 -8.93
N SER A 169 2.35 -13.24 -9.48
CA SER A 169 1.77 -14.51 -9.03
C SER A 169 2.08 -14.80 -7.55
N TYR A 170 3.20 -14.29 -7.04
CA TYR A 170 3.56 -14.40 -5.63
C TYR A 170 2.60 -13.61 -4.73
N CYS A 171 2.12 -12.45 -5.18
CA CYS A 171 1.10 -11.69 -4.47
C CYS A 171 -0.21 -12.48 -4.32
N ASN A 172 -0.66 -13.12 -5.38
CA ASN A 172 -1.85 -13.97 -5.32
C ASN A 172 -1.67 -15.15 -4.36
N LEU A 173 -0.51 -15.78 -4.40
CA LEU A 173 -0.21 -16.91 -3.52
C LEU A 173 -0.21 -16.47 -2.04
N LEU A 174 0.43 -15.33 -1.71
CA LEU A 174 0.38 -14.76 -0.36
C LEU A 174 -1.07 -14.42 0.06
N SER A 175 -1.89 -13.94 -0.88
CA SER A 175 -3.28 -13.58 -0.57
C SER A 175 -4.17 -14.77 -0.21
N THR A 176 -3.79 -15.99 -0.61
CA THR A 176 -4.50 -17.24 -0.26
C THR A 176 -4.12 -17.80 1.11
N LEU A 177 -3.05 -17.29 1.71
CA LEU A 177 -2.60 -17.77 3.02
C LEU A 177 -3.54 -17.30 4.13
N LYS A 178 -3.78 -18.20 5.09
CA LYS A 178 -4.51 -17.84 6.31
C LYS A 178 -3.76 -16.75 7.09
N GLU A 179 -4.50 -15.90 7.76
CA GLU A 179 -3.96 -14.78 8.56
C GLU A 179 -2.91 -15.23 9.58
N SER A 180 -3.12 -16.40 10.22
CA SER A 180 -2.17 -16.98 11.17
C SER A 180 -0.79 -17.27 10.56
N ARG A 181 -0.73 -17.62 9.27
CA ARG A 181 0.53 -17.86 8.55
C ARG A 181 1.21 -16.56 8.14
N LEU A 182 0.45 -15.52 7.86
CA LEU A 182 1.03 -14.23 7.50
C LEU A 182 1.64 -13.50 8.70
N ASN A 183 1.27 -13.89 9.93
CA ASN A 183 1.79 -13.32 11.19
C ASN A 183 1.89 -11.78 11.15
N LEU A 184 0.76 -11.12 10.85
CA LEU A 184 0.65 -9.67 10.78
C LEU A 184 0.34 -9.02 12.13
N ASN A 185 0.21 -9.83 13.20
CA ASN A 185 -0.02 -9.32 14.54
C ASN A 185 1.31 -8.82 15.15
N TYR A 186 1.22 -7.77 15.95
CA TYR A 186 2.29 -7.17 16.75
C TYR A 186 1.95 -7.35 18.21
#